data_e81a9f2e93c6cffb6effe47c7146b2f8
#
_entry.id   e81a9f2e93c6cffb6effe47c7146b2f8
#
_cell.length_a   1.000
_cell.length_b   1.000
_cell.length_c   1.000
_cell.angle_alpha   90.00
_cell.angle_beta   90.00
_cell.angle_gamma   90.00
#
_symmetry.space_group_name_H-M   'P 1'
#
loop_
_entity.id
_entity.type
_entity.pdbx_description
1 polymer ?
#
loop_
_entity_poly.entity_id
_entity_poly.type
_entity_poly.pdbx_seq_one_letter_code
_entity_poly.pdbx_strand_id
1 'polypeptide(L)'
;MISVCMATYNGERYLRRQVESILSQLADGDELIVSDDGSTDGTPALLESLADPRLRILQNSGKRGVNANFDNALRHAKGDYIFLADQDDVWLPGKVSRCLRELQEHICVVHDAFITDGNLQMSGATLFSVTGTPHPGVWRNIMRNSFTGCCMAFRAELLHHATPIPSAGGFYHDQWLGLVALRHGTVAAITEPLILFRRNDSSASSAGCKSRLSLFRKLKYRAMLAATLCPQFFRK
;
A
#
# COMPACT_ATOMS: atom_id res chain seq x y z
N MET A 1 -10.05 0.92 16.20
CA MET A 1 -9.25 -0.28 15.86
C MET A 1 -8.51 -0.05 14.54
N ILE A 2 -7.26 -0.55 14.44
CA ILE A 2 -6.42 -0.44 13.24
C ILE A 2 -6.23 -1.83 12.65
N SER A 3 -6.32 -1.96 11.31
CA SER A 3 -5.83 -3.11 10.57
C SER A 3 -4.69 -2.68 9.66
N VAL A 4 -3.51 -3.28 9.84
CA VAL A 4 -2.41 -3.16 8.89
C VAL A 4 -2.50 -4.34 7.92
N CYS A 5 -2.60 -4.06 6.62
CA CYS A 5 -2.67 -5.06 5.57
C CYS A 5 -1.33 -5.12 4.82
N MET A 6 -0.68 -6.28 4.87
CA MET A 6 0.60 -6.55 4.23
C MET A 6 0.45 -7.67 3.20
N ALA A 7 1.02 -7.46 2.02
CA ALA A 7 1.20 -8.52 1.03
C ALA A 7 2.64 -9.01 1.06
N THR A 8 2.85 -10.34 1.13
CA THR A 8 4.18 -10.94 1.10
C THR A 8 4.29 -12.03 0.06
N TYR A 9 5.49 -12.17 -0.51
CA TYR A 9 5.93 -13.26 -1.36
C TYR A 9 7.45 -13.32 -1.36
N ASN A 10 8.02 -14.43 -0.87
CA ASN A 10 9.47 -14.66 -0.75
C ASN A 10 10.18 -13.46 -0.07
N GLY A 11 9.68 -13.08 1.11
CA GLY A 11 10.12 -11.89 1.85
C GLY A 11 11.07 -12.16 3.03
N GLU A 12 11.52 -13.40 3.23
CA GLU A 12 12.28 -13.86 4.39
C GLU A 12 13.37 -12.87 4.82
N ARG A 13 14.09 -12.30 3.85
CA ARG A 13 15.24 -11.43 4.09
C ARG A 13 14.92 -10.15 4.88
N TYR A 14 13.73 -9.57 4.68
CA TYR A 14 13.40 -8.23 5.19
C TYR A 14 12.22 -8.22 6.16
N LEU A 15 11.37 -9.23 6.06
CA LEU A 15 10.04 -9.28 6.66
C LEU A 15 10.05 -9.13 8.19
N ARG A 16 11.02 -9.77 8.90
CA ARG A 16 11.09 -9.68 10.37
C ARG A 16 11.14 -8.24 10.85
N ARG A 17 12.08 -7.45 10.29
CA ARG A 17 12.27 -6.06 10.71
C ARG A 17 11.05 -5.19 10.40
N GLN A 18 10.39 -5.44 9.26
CA GLN A 18 9.16 -4.75 8.90
C GLN A 18 8.04 -5.07 9.89
N VAL A 19 7.78 -6.35 10.16
CA VAL A 19 6.74 -6.78 11.09
C VAL A 19 6.98 -6.21 12.50
N GLU A 20 8.20 -6.30 13.01
CA GLU A 20 8.57 -5.74 14.32
C GLU A 20 8.35 -4.21 14.37
N SER A 21 8.70 -3.48 13.31
CA SER A 21 8.49 -2.03 13.23
C SER A 21 7.01 -1.63 13.22
N ILE A 22 6.15 -2.47 12.65
CA ILE A 22 4.69 -2.28 12.66
C ILE A 22 4.12 -2.59 14.03
N LEU A 23 4.40 -3.79 14.56
CA LEU A 23 3.87 -4.26 15.84
C LEU A 23 4.25 -3.35 17.00
N SER A 24 5.41 -2.70 16.94
CA SER A 24 5.84 -1.72 17.94
C SER A 24 4.94 -0.48 18.06
N GLN A 25 4.07 -0.23 17.06
CA GLN A 25 3.17 0.93 17.01
C GLN A 25 1.68 0.53 17.14
N LEU A 26 1.36 -0.75 17.20
CA LEU A 26 -0.01 -1.25 17.35
C LEU A 26 -0.36 -1.50 18.82
N ALA A 27 -1.59 -1.16 19.22
CA ALA A 27 -2.16 -1.52 20.51
C ALA A 27 -2.71 -2.96 20.51
N ASP A 28 -3.06 -3.48 21.69
CA ASP A 28 -3.57 -4.86 21.85
C ASP A 28 -4.85 -5.15 21.04
N GLY A 29 -5.67 -4.13 20.79
CA GLY A 29 -6.90 -4.27 20.00
C GLY A 29 -6.72 -4.12 18.48
N ASP A 30 -5.50 -3.83 18.01
CA ASP A 30 -5.19 -3.67 16.58
C ASP A 30 -4.72 -5.01 15.98
N GLU A 31 -4.63 -5.08 14.64
CA GLU A 31 -4.19 -6.28 13.94
C GLU A 31 -3.21 -5.98 12.81
N LEU A 32 -2.27 -6.90 12.59
CA LEU A 32 -1.43 -6.98 11.39
C LEU A 32 -1.85 -8.23 10.61
N ILE A 33 -2.42 -8.03 9.44
CA ILE A 33 -2.84 -9.09 8.52
C ILE A 33 -1.77 -9.23 7.45
N VAL A 34 -1.08 -10.35 7.44
CA VAL A 34 -0.10 -10.69 6.42
C VAL A 34 -0.70 -11.73 5.49
N SER A 35 -0.90 -11.37 4.22
CA SER A 35 -1.34 -12.29 3.18
C SER A 35 -0.14 -12.79 2.39
N ASP A 36 0.11 -14.10 2.43
CA ASP A 36 1.20 -14.76 1.70
C ASP A 36 0.73 -15.30 0.36
N ASP A 37 1.44 -14.96 -0.71
CA ASP A 37 1.10 -15.35 -2.10
C ASP A 37 1.73 -16.70 -2.51
N GLY A 38 1.94 -17.59 -1.55
CA GLY A 38 2.54 -18.91 -1.73
C GLY A 38 4.06 -18.84 -1.78
N SER A 39 4.67 -18.26 -0.78
CA SER A 39 6.14 -18.21 -0.60
C SER A 39 6.74 -19.61 -0.55
N THR A 40 7.95 -19.73 -1.10
CA THR A 40 8.74 -20.98 -1.16
C THR A 40 10.05 -20.90 -0.39
N ASP A 41 10.38 -19.75 0.18
CA ASP A 41 11.51 -19.50 1.08
C ASP A 41 11.09 -19.65 2.56
N GLY A 42 11.90 -19.17 3.49
CA GLY A 42 11.62 -19.21 4.92
C GLY A 42 10.52 -18.23 5.41
N THR A 43 9.84 -17.51 4.52
CA THR A 43 8.80 -16.53 4.89
C THR A 43 7.70 -17.11 5.79
N PRO A 44 7.06 -18.27 5.48
CA PRO A 44 6.01 -18.83 6.35
C PRO A 44 6.53 -19.19 7.74
N ALA A 45 7.66 -19.88 7.82
CA ALA A 45 8.27 -20.28 9.09
C ALA A 45 8.68 -19.06 9.95
N LEU A 46 9.17 -18.00 9.31
CA LEU A 46 9.50 -16.74 9.97
C LEU A 46 8.25 -16.11 10.60
N LEU A 47 7.16 -15.99 9.83
CA LEU A 47 5.91 -15.42 10.32
C LEU A 47 5.35 -16.19 11.52
N GLU A 48 5.32 -17.52 11.44
CA GLU A 48 4.90 -18.40 12.55
C GLU A 48 5.77 -18.21 13.79
N SER A 49 7.08 -18.00 13.62
CA SER A 49 8.03 -17.80 14.71
C SER A 49 7.84 -16.51 15.52
N LEU A 50 7.13 -15.52 14.97
CA LEU A 50 6.94 -14.21 15.62
C LEU A 50 5.95 -14.28 16.79
N ALA A 51 5.03 -15.24 16.80
CA ALA A 51 4.12 -15.59 17.90
C ALA A 51 3.42 -14.38 18.57
N ASP A 52 3.09 -13.31 17.81
CA ASP A 52 2.38 -12.14 18.34
C ASP A 52 0.87 -12.31 18.12
N PRO A 53 0.01 -12.15 19.16
CA PRO A 53 -1.43 -12.36 19.06
C PRO A 53 -2.13 -11.39 18.10
N ARG A 54 -1.54 -10.25 17.78
CA ARG A 54 -2.04 -9.27 16.82
C ARG A 54 -1.72 -9.65 15.37
N LEU A 55 -0.80 -10.60 15.15
CA LEU A 55 -0.40 -11.06 13.82
C LEU A 55 -1.38 -12.14 13.32
N ARG A 56 -2.00 -11.88 12.18
CA ARG A 56 -2.86 -12.84 11.47
C ARG A 56 -2.24 -13.18 10.13
N ILE A 57 -1.91 -14.44 9.95
CA ILE A 57 -1.30 -14.94 8.71
C ILE A 57 -2.41 -15.56 7.86
N LEU A 58 -2.51 -15.12 6.61
CA LEU A 58 -3.44 -15.61 5.61
C LEU A 58 -2.65 -16.14 4.41
N GLN A 59 -3.07 -17.26 3.87
CA GLN A 59 -2.59 -17.72 2.59
C GLN A 59 -3.50 -17.22 1.46
N ASN A 60 -2.95 -16.60 0.43
CA ASN A 60 -3.70 -16.27 -0.77
C ASN A 60 -3.90 -17.53 -1.60
N SER A 61 -5.05 -18.18 -1.42
CA SER A 61 -5.44 -19.39 -2.17
C SER A 61 -6.09 -19.08 -3.52
N GLY A 62 -6.31 -17.80 -3.80
CA GLY A 62 -6.95 -17.34 -5.02
C GLY A 62 -5.98 -17.06 -6.18
N LYS A 63 -6.29 -16.05 -6.95
CA LYS A 63 -5.42 -15.59 -8.03
C LYS A 63 -4.14 -14.98 -7.46
N ARG A 64 -2.98 -15.39 -7.99
CA ARG A 64 -1.69 -14.84 -7.58
C ARG A 64 -1.45 -13.41 -8.09
N GLY A 65 -0.58 -12.71 -7.39
CA GLY A 65 -0.11 -11.39 -7.73
C GLY A 65 -0.46 -10.32 -6.69
N VAL A 66 0.28 -9.26 -6.70
CA VAL A 66 0.29 -8.19 -5.69
C VAL A 66 -1.11 -7.65 -5.39
N ASN A 67 -1.92 -7.36 -6.41
CA ASN A 67 -3.28 -6.84 -6.22
C ASN A 67 -4.20 -7.84 -5.51
N ALA A 68 -4.16 -9.10 -5.92
CA ALA A 68 -4.99 -10.15 -5.34
C ALA A 68 -4.54 -10.46 -3.91
N ASN A 69 -3.26 -10.37 -3.64
CA ASN A 69 -2.69 -10.60 -2.31
C ASN A 69 -3.11 -9.48 -1.34
N PHE A 70 -3.05 -8.21 -1.76
CA PHE A 70 -3.60 -7.10 -0.99
C PHE A 70 -5.13 -7.20 -0.85
N ASP A 71 -5.87 -7.55 -1.91
CA ASP A 71 -7.32 -7.73 -1.84
C ASP A 71 -7.71 -8.81 -0.81
N ASN A 72 -6.93 -9.90 -0.74
CA ASN A 72 -7.12 -10.94 0.28
C ASN A 72 -6.94 -10.39 1.70
N ALA A 73 -5.88 -9.64 1.97
CA ALA A 73 -5.67 -9.02 3.28
C ALA A 73 -6.79 -8.01 3.63
N LEU A 74 -7.12 -7.12 2.70
CA LEU A 74 -8.13 -6.06 2.88
C LEU A 74 -9.52 -6.60 3.20
N ARG A 75 -9.94 -7.69 2.58
CA ARG A 75 -11.22 -8.34 2.86
C ARG A 75 -11.34 -8.93 4.26
N HIS A 76 -10.23 -9.19 4.91
CA HIS A 76 -10.16 -9.75 6.26
C HIS A 76 -9.92 -8.68 7.33
N ALA A 77 -9.71 -7.43 6.93
CA ALA A 77 -9.52 -6.30 7.83
C ALA A 77 -10.81 -5.96 8.59
N LYS A 78 -10.67 -5.70 9.90
CA LYS A 78 -11.79 -5.41 10.82
C LYS A 78 -11.68 -4.00 11.43
N GLY A 79 -10.54 -3.34 11.28
CA GLY A 79 -10.28 -2.02 11.85
C GLY A 79 -11.04 -0.92 11.14
N ASP A 80 -11.27 0.17 11.85
CA ASP A 80 -11.87 1.40 11.32
C ASP A 80 -10.88 2.18 10.42
N TYR A 81 -9.60 1.95 10.65
CA TYR A 81 -8.49 2.54 9.89
C TYR A 81 -7.60 1.44 9.33
N ILE A 82 -7.32 1.55 8.04
CA ILE A 82 -6.54 0.57 7.29
C ILE A 82 -5.21 1.20 6.88
N PHE A 83 -4.12 0.48 7.14
CA PHE A 83 -2.78 0.85 6.69
C PHE A 83 -2.27 -0.19 5.72
N LEU A 84 -1.63 0.23 4.65
CA LEU A 84 -0.94 -0.68 3.75
C LEU A 84 0.54 -0.80 4.12
N ALA A 85 1.09 -1.98 3.94
CA ALA A 85 2.51 -2.23 4.16
C ALA A 85 3.07 -3.18 3.10
N ASP A 86 4.24 -2.85 2.57
CA ASP A 86 5.06 -3.76 1.78
C ASP A 86 5.97 -4.57 2.73
N GLN A 87 6.43 -5.73 2.31
CA GLN A 87 7.18 -6.68 3.15
C GLN A 87 8.61 -6.25 3.49
N ASP A 88 9.15 -5.26 2.76
CA ASP A 88 10.58 -4.95 2.73
C ASP A 88 10.96 -3.55 3.23
N ASP A 89 9.98 -2.77 3.71
CA ASP A 89 10.20 -1.45 4.29
C ASP A 89 10.49 -1.50 5.81
N VAL A 90 10.59 -0.34 6.45
CA VAL A 90 10.63 -0.21 7.92
C VAL A 90 9.82 1.02 8.32
N TRP A 91 8.84 0.86 9.22
CA TRP A 91 8.07 1.97 9.75
C TRP A 91 8.87 2.78 10.76
N LEU A 92 8.84 4.10 10.62
CA LEU A 92 9.42 5.01 11.59
C LEU A 92 8.45 5.28 12.75
N PRO A 93 8.95 5.53 13.97
CA PRO A 93 8.11 5.85 15.11
C PRO A 93 7.15 7.01 14.83
N GLY A 94 5.90 6.88 15.28
CA GLY A 94 4.89 7.91 15.12
C GLY A 94 4.09 7.85 13.81
N LYS A 95 4.39 6.93 12.89
CA LYS A 95 3.62 6.79 11.64
C LYS A 95 2.13 6.62 11.91
N VAL A 96 1.75 5.71 12.77
CA VAL A 96 0.35 5.43 13.09
C VAL A 96 -0.34 6.68 13.62
N SER A 97 0.19 7.29 14.68
CA SER A 97 -0.43 8.47 15.31
C SER A 97 -0.49 9.67 14.37
N ARG A 98 0.52 9.85 13.49
CA ARG A 98 0.56 10.94 12.52
C ARG A 98 -0.51 10.76 11.43
N CYS A 99 -0.66 9.55 10.90
CA CYS A 99 -1.69 9.24 9.91
C CYS A 99 -3.11 9.34 10.50
N LEU A 100 -3.33 8.83 11.72
CA LEU A 100 -4.64 8.89 12.36
C LEU A 100 -5.15 10.32 12.57
N ARG A 101 -4.27 11.29 12.83
CA ARG A 101 -4.66 12.71 12.95
C ARG A 101 -5.28 13.23 11.66
N GLU A 102 -4.67 12.97 10.52
CA GLU A 102 -5.20 13.40 9.22
C GLU A 102 -6.48 12.64 8.83
N LEU A 103 -6.58 11.36 9.21
CA LEU A 103 -7.76 10.54 8.95
C LEU A 103 -9.01 10.97 9.73
N GLN A 104 -8.91 11.92 10.68
CA GLN A 104 -10.09 12.54 11.29
C GLN A 104 -10.88 13.39 10.26
N GLU A 105 -10.19 14.03 9.33
CA GLU A 105 -10.77 14.96 8.37
C GLU A 105 -10.76 14.42 6.92
N HIS A 106 -9.88 13.44 6.63
CA HIS A 106 -9.67 12.90 5.29
C HIS A 106 -10.00 11.42 5.22
N ILE A 107 -10.49 10.96 4.06
CA ILE A 107 -10.78 9.53 3.84
C ILE A 107 -9.51 8.70 3.64
N CYS A 108 -8.46 9.34 3.12
CA CYS A 108 -7.18 8.71 2.83
C CYS A 108 -6.03 9.69 3.09
N VAL A 109 -4.89 9.16 3.49
CA VAL A 109 -3.64 9.90 3.64
C VAL A 109 -2.53 9.19 2.87
N VAL A 110 -1.60 9.98 2.35
CA VAL A 110 -0.35 9.48 1.75
C VAL A 110 0.80 10.26 2.36
N HIS A 111 1.76 9.57 2.96
CA HIS A 111 2.92 10.22 3.57
C HIS A 111 4.17 10.07 2.71
N ASP A 112 5.18 10.89 2.99
CA ASP A 112 6.50 10.79 2.37
C ASP A 112 7.31 9.61 2.96
N ALA A 113 8.41 9.26 2.32
CA ALA A 113 9.28 8.17 2.70
C ALA A 113 10.75 8.52 2.43
N PHE A 114 11.67 8.12 3.31
CA PHE A 114 13.09 8.14 2.99
C PHE A 114 13.42 7.00 2.03
N ILE A 115 14.04 7.30 0.90
CA ILE A 115 14.52 6.29 -0.04
C ILE A 115 15.83 5.70 0.48
N THR A 116 15.87 4.37 0.60
CA THR A 116 17.05 3.63 1.06
C THR A 116 17.44 2.53 0.07
N ASP A 117 18.66 2.05 0.21
CA ASP A 117 19.13 0.82 -0.47
C ASP A 117 18.69 -0.45 0.26
N GLY A 118 19.13 -1.62 -0.23
CA GLY A 118 18.86 -2.93 0.38
C GLY A 118 19.35 -3.08 1.83
N ASN A 119 20.27 -2.25 2.29
CA ASN A 119 20.83 -2.26 3.65
C ASN A 119 20.30 -1.11 4.53
N LEU A 120 19.27 -0.39 4.07
CA LEU A 120 18.68 0.80 4.73
C LEU A 120 19.62 2.00 4.80
N GLN A 121 20.63 2.09 3.94
CA GLN A 121 21.41 3.32 3.81
C GLN A 121 20.59 4.35 3.03
N MET A 122 20.42 5.55 3.64
CA MET A 122 19.64 6.62 3.03
C MET A 122 20.31 7.14 1.77
N SER A 123 19.52 7.32 0.69
CA SER A 123 20.00 7.93 -0.56
C SER A 123 20.14 9.47 -0.48
N GLY A 124 19.66 10.09 0.60
CA GLY A 124 19.54 11.55 0.74
C GLY A 124 18.30 12.14 0.07
N ALA A 125 17.49 11.32 -0.60
CA ALA A 125 16.24 11.73 -1.23
C ALA A 125 15.02 11.17 -0.50
N THR A 126 13.88 11.88 -0.63
CA THR A 126 12.58 11.35 -0.21
C THR A 126 11.75 10.98 -1.42
N LEU A 127 10.72 10.18 -1.20
CA LEU A 127 9.82 9.76 -2.27
C LEU A 127 9.16 10.97 -2.94
N PHE A 128 8.64 11.92 -2.16
CA PHE A 128 8.01 13.12 -2.70
C PHE A 128 9.00 14.07 -3.38
N SER A 129 10.27 14.07 -3.00
CA SER A 129 11.29 14.85 -3.71
C SER A 129 11.51 14.34 -5.15
N VAL A 130 11.25 13.04 -5.38
CA VAL A 130 11.44 12.38 -6.70
C VAL A 130 10.14 12.32 -7.50
N THR A 131 9.02 12.00 -6.85
CA THR A 131 7.73 11.77 -7.53
C THR A 131 6.80 12.98 -7.51
N GLY A 132 7.02 13.93 -6.60
CA GLY A 132 6.09 14.97 -6.19
C GLY A 132 5.07 14.45 -5.16
N THR A 133 4.36 15.37 -4.51
CA THR A 133 3.25 15.05 -3.61
C THR A 133 2.05 14.48 -4.37
N PRO A 134 1.18 13.67 -3.72
CA PRO A 134 -0.06 13.19 -4.31
C PRO A 134 -0.91 14.33 -4.87
N HIS A 135 -1.36 14.16 -6.10
CA HIS A 135 -2.16 15.18 -6.78
C HIS A 135 -3.65 14.98 -6.44
N PRO A 136 -4.41 16.06 -6.11
CA PRO A 136 -5.82 15.94 -5.72
C PRO A 136 -6.78 15.64 -6.89
N GLY A 137 -6.30 15.66 -8.13
CA GLY A 137 -7.14 15.47 -9.31
C GLY A 137 -7.14 14.03 -9.83
N VAL A 138 -8.33 13.43 -9.99
CA VAL A 138 -8.52 12.07 -10.52
C VAL A 138 -7.86 11.91 -11.90
N TRP A 139 -8.12 12.81 -12.84
CA TRP A 139 -7.59 12.73 -14.21
C TRP A 139 -6.06 12.77 -14.26
N ARG A 140 -5.43 13.61 -13.43
CA ARG A 140 -3.96 13.64 -13.36
C ARG A 140 -3.39 12.32 -12.85
N ASN A 141 -4.04 11.69 -11.87
CA ASN A 141 -3.61 10.39 -11.35
C ASN A 141 -3.87 9.23 -12.33
N ILE A 142 -4.88 9.31 -13.20
CA ILE A 142 -5.03 8.38 -14.32
C ILE A 142 -3.86 8.54 -15.31
N MET A 143 -3.41 9.78 -15.56
CA MET A 143 -2.30 10.05 -16.47
C MET A 143 -0.94 9.69 -15.88
N ARG A 144 -0.76 9.95 -14.59
CA ARG A 144 0.46 9.67 -13.82
C ARG A 144 0.10 9.36 -12.38
N ASN A 145 0.26 8.09 -11.97
CA ASN A 145 0.05 7.68 -10.58
C ASN A 145 0.97 8.47 -9.64
N SER A 146 0.41 9.02 -8.58
CA SER A 146 1.12 9.69 -7.48
C SER A 146 0.92 8.98 -6.14
N PHE A 147 0.29 7.82 -6.13
CA PHE A 147 0.10 7.01 -4.94
C PHE A 147 1.18 5.94 -4.83
N THR A 148 1.56 5.64 -3.61
CA THR A 148 2.49 4.55 -3.27
C THR A 148 1.91 3.78 -2.10
N GLY A 149 1.63 2.49 -2.28
CA GLY A 149 0.84 1.68 -1.35
C GLY A 149 1.35 1.70 0.08
N CYS A 150 2.63 1.42 0.31
CA CYS A 150 3.22 1.39 1.66
C CYS A 150 3.21 2.74 2.39
N CYS A 151 2.92 3.84 1.66
CA CYS A 151 2.74 5.18 2.21
C CYS A 151 1.27 5.53 2.48
N MET A 152 0.32 4.62 2.23
CA MET A 152 -1.11 4.90 2.33
C MET A 152 -1.71 4.38 3.62
N ALA A 153 -2.63 5.20 4.18
CA ALA A 153 -3.61 4.76 5.16
C ALA A 153 -4.97 5.40 4.84
N PHE A 154 -6.07 4.72 5.19
CA PHE A 154 -7.41 5.21 4.86
C PHE A 154 -8.45 4.69 5.85
N ARG A 155 -9.64 5.31 5.85
CA ARG A 155 -10.79 4.84 6.61
C ARG A 155 -11.37 3.60 5.97
N ALA A 156 -11.79 2.63 6.79
CA ALA A 156 -12.35 1.36 6.32
C ALA A 156 -13.57 1.51 5.40
N GLU A 157 -14.34 2.60 5.53
CA GLU A 157 -15.46 2.90 4.63
C GLU A 157 -15.07 2.93 3.15
N LEU A 158 -13.81 3.26 2.83
CA LEU A 158 -13.30 3.22 1.46
C LEU A 158 -13.40 1.82 0.85
N LEU A 159 -13.28 0.76 1.66
CA LEU A 159 -13.32 -0.62 1.18
C LEU A 159 -14.66 -0.99 0.55
N HIS A 160 -15.77 -0.37 0.97
CA HIS A 160 -17.09 -0.60 0.36
C HIS A 160 -17.11 -0.24 -1.14
N HIS A 161 -16.25 0.68 -1.54
CA HIS A 161 -16.13 1.15 -2.93
C HIS A 161 -14.92 0.58 -3.67
N ALA A 162 -13.89 0.19 -2.94
CA ALA A 162 -12.60 -0.18 -3.49
C ALA A 162 -12.38 -1.70 -3.63
N THR A 163 -13.13 -2.52 -2.89
CA THR A 163 -13.02 -3.98 -2.96
C THR A 163 -14.19 -4.61 -3.73
N PRO A 164 -13.98 -5.63 -4.55
CA PRO A 164 -12.68 -6.26 -4.85
C PRO A 164 -11.76 -5.35 -5.68
N ILE A 165 -10.45 -5.42 -5.43
CA ILE A 165 -9.48 -4.73 -6.28
C ILE A 165 -9.53 -5.34 -7.68
N PRO A 166 -9.73 -4.53 -8.74
CA PRO A 166 -9.83 -5.07 -10.09
C PRO A 166 -8.55 -5.78 -10.52
N SER A 167 -8.67 -7.00 -10.99
CA SER A 167 -7.55 -7.81 -11.45
C SER A 167 -7.20 -7.58 -12.92
N ALA A 168 -8.09 -6.94 -13.68
CA ALA A 168 -7.89 -6.59 -15.09
C ALA A 168 -7.30 -5.17 -15.22
N GLY A 169 -6.53 -4.92 -16.28
CA GLY A 169 -6.07 -3.58 -16.60
C GLY A 169 -4.60 -3.29 -16.29
N GLY A 170 -3.95 -4.13 -15.49
CA GLY A 170 -2.51 -4.02 -15.20
C GLY A 170 -2.13 -2.82 -14.31
N PHE A 171 -3.09 -2.18 -13.66
CA PHE A 171 -2.83 -1.16 -12.64
C PHE A 171 -2.66 -1.79 -11.26
N TYR A 172 -1.93 -1.10 -10.40
CA TYR A 172 -1.65 -1.57 -9.05
C TYR A 172 -2.74 -1.13 -8.07
N HIS A 173 -2.83 -1.86 -6.96
CA HIS A 173 -3.76 -1.63 -5.86
C HIS A 173 -3.71 -0.19 -5.32
N ASP A 174 -2.52 0.40 -5.21
CA ASP A 174 -2.31 1.75 -4.71
C ASP A 174 -2.97 2.83 -5.58
N GLN A 175 -2.79 2.74 -6.90
CA GLN A 175 -3.44 3.65 -7.83
C GLN A 175 -4.96 3.51 -7.79
N TRP A 176 -5.47 2.27 -7.73
CA TRP A 176 -6.90 2.01 -7.63
C TRP A 176 -7.49 2.62 -6.36
N LEU A 177 -6.92 2.29 -5.20
CA LEU A 177 -7.37 2.78 -3.90
C LEU A 177 -7.32 4.31 -3.83
N GLY A 178 -6.22 4.92 -4.31
CA GLY A 178 -6.07 6.37 -4.34
C GLY A 178 -7.09 7.07 -5.23
N LEU A 179 -7.41 6.50 -6.40
CA LEU A 179 -8.43 7.05 -7.30
C LEU A 179 -9.85 6.93 -6.72
N VAL A 180 -10.17 5.80 -6.08
CA VAL A 180 -11.44 5.63 -5.37
C VAL A 180 -11.52 6.61 -4.19
N ALA A 181 -10.43 6.81 -3.44
CA ALA A 181 -10.37 7.78 -2.35
C ALA A 181 -10.65 9.22 -2.84
N LEU A 182 -10.03 9.63 -3.95
CA LEU A 182 -10.26 10.94 -4.57
C LEU A 182 -11.71 11.13 -5.06
N ARG A 183 -12.41 10.04 -5.35
CA ARG A 183 -13.82 10.08 -5.78
C ARG A 183 -14.78 10.23 -4.60
N HIS A 184 -14.46 9.60 -3.47
CA HIS A 184 -15.37 9.50 -2.32
C HIS A 184 -15.03 10.44 -1.17
N GLY A 185 -13.94 11.19 -1.26
CA GLY A 185 -13.56 12.17 -0.23
C GLY A 185 -12.27 12.91 -0.56
N THR A 186 -11.61 13.41 0.46
CA THR A 186 -10.34 14.14 0.33
C THR A 186 -9.15 13.26 0.71
N VAL A 187 -8.03 13.48 0.02
CA VAL A 187 -6.77 12.80 0.29
C VAL A 187 -5.76 13.82 0.82
N ALA A 188 -5.25 13.60 2.02
CA ALA A 188 -4.18 14.41 2.59
C ALA A 188 -2.80 13.92 2.17
N ALA A 189 -1.87 14.85 1.96
CA ALA A 189 -0.45 14.58 1.80
C ALA A 189 0.31 14.97 3.06
N ILE A 190 1.01 14.01 3.67
CA ILE A 190 1.90 14.24 4.81
C ILE A 190 3.32 14.32 4.28
N THR A 191 3.94 15.49 4.34
CA THR A 191 5.30 15.70 3.82
C THR A 191 6.40 15.16 4.73
N GLU A 192 6.04 14.67 5.90
CA GLU A 192 6.94 14.00 6.84
C GLU A 192 7.21 12.57 6.36
N PRO A 193 8.49 12.14 6.19
CA PRO A 193 8.82 10.76 5.90
C PRO A 193 8.53 9.86 7.11
N LEU A 194 7.67 8.86 6.93
CA LEU A 194 7.21 7.98 8.00
C LEU A 194 7.64 6.51 7.83
N ILE A 195 8.39 6.21 6.76
CA ILE A 195 9.02 4.90 6.54
C ILE A 195 10.41 5.07 5.93
N LEU A 196 11.22 4.02 6.09
CA LEU A 196 12.39 3.75 5.27
C LEU A 196 11.92 2.88 4.10
N PHE A 197 11.81 3.49 2.93
CA PHE A 197 11.36 2.85 1.69
C PHE A 197 12.56 2.19 1.01
N ARG A 198 12.56 0.86 1.01
CA ARG A 198 13.68 0.08 0.47
C ARG A 198 13.57 -0.07 -1.05
N ARG A 199 14.64 0.30 -1.74
CA ARG A 199 14.79 0.03 -3.16
C ARG A 199 15.77 -1.11 -3.40
N ASN A 200 15.24 -2.18 -3.97
CA ASN A 200 16.02 -3.36 -4.38
C ASN A 200 15.87 -3.56 -5.89
N ASP A 201 16.80 -4.26 -6.50
CA ASP A 201 16.74 -4.65 -7.92
C ASP A 201 15.52 -5.54 -8.23
N SER A 202 14.97 -6.22 -7.21
CA SER A 202 13.78 -7.07 -7.28
C SER A 202 12.47 -6.34 -6.94
N SER A 203 12.50 -5.04 -6.61
CA SER A 203 11.29 -4.30 -6.23
C SER A 203 10.29 -4.26 -7.39
N ALA A 204 9.05 -4.69 -7.13
CA ALA A 204 7.95 -4.66 -8.12
C ALA A 204 7.56 -3.21 -8.50
N SER A 205 7.88 -2.24 -7.65
CA SER A 205 7.54 -0.83 -7.83
C SER A 205 8.57 -0.11 -8.69
N SER A 206 8.09 0.58 -9.73
CA SER A 206 8.87 1.51 -10.55
C SER A 206 8.78 2.96 -10.05
N ALA A 207 8.44 3.19 -8.78
CA ALA A 207 8.27 4.52 -8.22
C ALA A 207 9.49 5.41 -8.50
N GLY A 208 9.29 6.52 -9.20
CA GLY A 208 10.36 7.44 -9.62
C GLY A 208 11.18 7.03 -10.86
N CYS A 209 10.91 5.88 -11.50
CA CYS A 209 11.55 5.49 -12.77
C CYS A 209 10.68 5.88 -13.98
N LYS A 210 11.34 6.21 -15.12
CA LYS A 210 10.62 6.43 -16.37
C LYS A 210 10.02 5.10 -16.86
N SER A 211 8.71 5.08 -17.08
CA SER A 211 8.02 3.91 -17.63
C SER A 211 8.54 3.56 -19.03
N ARG A 212 8.97 2.31 -19.23
CA ARG A 212 9.43 1.76 -20.52
C ARG A 212 8.28 1.31 -21.42
N LEU A 213 7.02 1.49 -21.02
CA LEU A 213 5.86 1.08 -21.81
C LEU A 213 5.72 1.94 -23.08
N SER A 214 5.34 1.33 -24.21
CA SER A 214 5.01 2.03 -25.44
C SER A 214 3.81 2.97 -25.25
N LEU A 215 3.71 4.01 -26.09
CA LEU A 215 2.60 4.98 -26.03
C LEU A 215 1.22 4.28 -26.13
N PHE A 216 1.09 3.31 -27.02
CA PHE A 216 -0.15 2.54 -27.20
C PHE A 216 -0.52 1.76 -25.93
N ARG A 217 0.44 1.10 -25.28
CA ARG A 217 0.20 0.40 -24.00
C ARG A 217 -0.21 1.36 -22.89
N LYS A 218 0.40 2.56 -22.82
CA LYS A 218 0.01 3.60 -21.86
C LYS A 218 -1.42 4.09 -22.09
N LEU A 219 -1.82 4.31 -23.34
CA LEU A 219 -3.18 4.74 -23.69
C LEU A 219 -4.21 3.64 -23.35
N LYS A 220 -3.93 2.39 -23.73
CA LYS A 220 -4.79 1.25 -23.38
C LYS A 220 -4.96 1.12 -21.87
N TYR A 221 -3.88 1.19 -21.11
CA TYR A 221 -3.89 1.16 -19.65
C TYR A 221 -4.78 2.25 -19.06
N ARG A 222 -4.63 3.51 -19.50
CA ARG A 222 -5.41 4.65 -19.03
C ARG A 222 -6.90 4.54 -19.39
N ALA A 223 -7.19 4.09 -20.60
CA ALA A 223 -8.58 3.86 -21.03
C ALA A 223 -9.24 2.75 -20.18
N MET A 224 -8.54 1.65 -19.91
CA MET A 224 -9.05 0.58 -19.05
C MET A 224 -9.26 1.07 -17.62
N LEU A 225 -8.34 1.84 -17.07
CA LEU A 225 -8.46 2.40 -15.72
C LEU A 225 -9.65 3.35 -15.63
N ALA A 226 -9.83 4.25 -16.59
CA ALA A 226 -10.96 5.16 -16.67
C ALA A 226 -12.30 4.41 -16.81
N ALA A 227 -12.37 3.38 -17.65
CA ALA A 227 -13.55 2.55 -17.83
C ALA A 227 -13.90 1.77 -16.54
N THR A 228 -12.89 1.27 -15.81
CA THR A 228 -13.09 0.58 -14.54
C THR A 228 -13.57 1.51 -13.44
N LEU A 229 -13.14 2.78 -13.46
CA LEU A 229 -13.61 3.82 -12.53
C LEU A 229 -15.00 4.36 -12.88
N CYS A 230 -15.43 4.26 -14.14
CA CYS A 230 -16.70 4.84 -14.60
C CYS A 230 -17.91 4.48 -13.72
N PRO A 231 -18.11 3.20 -13.31
CA PRO A 231 -19.21 2.84 -12.41
C PRO A 231 -19.16 3.56 -11.05
N GLN A 232 -17.97 3.94 -10.58
CA GLN A 232 -17.82 4.67 -9.31
C GLN A 232 -18.39 6.10 -9.38
N PHE A 233 -18.50 6.69 -10.59
CA PHE A 233 -19.09 8.01 -10.78
C PHE A 233 -20.61 7.99 -10.72
N PHE A 234 -21.26 6.83 -10.91
CA PHE A 234 -22.71 6.66 -10.92
C PHE A 234 -23.25 5.97 -9.67
N ARG A 235 -22.40 5.41 -8.81
CA ARG A 235 -22.78 4.92 -7.49
C ARG A 235 -22.83 6.10 -6.51
N LYS A 236 -24.03 6.46 -6.04
CA LYS A 236 -24.25 7.40 -4.93
C LYS A 236 -24.07 6.69 -3.60
#